data_df82216bd1ccd2bb076e7a406b5a0579
#
_entry.id   df82216bd1ccd2bb076e7a406b5a0579
#
_cell.length_a   1.000
_cell.length_b   1.000
_cell.length_c   1.000
_cell.angle_alpha   90.00
_cell.angle_beta   90.00
_cell.angle_gamma   90.00
#
_symmetry.space_group_name_H-M   'P 1'
#
loop_
_entity.id
_entity.type
_entity.pdbx_description
1 polymer ?
#
loop_
_entity_poly.entity_id
_entity_poly.type
_entity_poly.pdbx_seq_one_letter_code
_entity_poly.pdbx_strand_id
1 'polypeptide(L)'
;ERDSFDRFSKWAPVVLQDFNEIDRYLIPQNQIFEYLSAIQEINHWSLDPNTTPLIKGYLSFWKKIQTYYKKFTEHLLQKGVGYQGLIYREAVENLELYIQNHQDKSHIFLGFNALNASESTIIQELLQQDKAKIYWDIDQIFLDSPQHDAGYFIRQHQKSWSHFKSHPFNLVSNYYTKPKNISVIGTPKNIGQVKYVGALLQQLYTENKLQNTALVLGNEALLIPILNSIPSSIEDINITMGLPLKQIPFSAFIDQWFQLHKDPSPLYYYQDVIGVLSHQFVRPLFQTEDQDAAQLIM
;
A
#
# COMPACT_ATOMS: atom_id res chain seq x y z
N GLU A 1 27.19 6.18 -19.81
CA GLU A 1 27.26 4.80 -19.33
C GLU A 1 25.87 4.33 -18.96
N ARG A 2 25.54 3.07 -19.27
CA ARG A 2 24.29 2.45 -18.81
C ARG A 2 24.54 1.84 -17.44
N ASP A 3 23.61 2.04 -16.53
CA ASP A 3 23.64 1.32 -15.24
C ASP A 3 23.53 -0.19 -15.46
N SER A 4 24.20 -0.95 -14.61
CA SER A 4 23.92 -2.38 -14.50
C SER A 4 22.48 -2.59 -14.03
N PHE A 5 21.90 -3.76 -14.33
CA PHE A 5 20.54 -4.08 -13.87
C PHE A 5 20.40 -3.96 -12.34
N ASP A 6 21.40 -4.38 -11.59
CA ASP A 6 21.41 -4.31 -10.12
C ASP A 6 21.38 -2.87 -9.58
N ARG A 7 22.02 -1.94 -10.27
CA ARG A 7 21.94 -0.51 -9.94
C ARG A 7 20.58 0.07 -10.30
N PHE A 8 20.13 -0.21 -11.52
CA PHE A 8 18.84 0.24 -12.02
C PHE A 8 17.68 -0.22 -11.13
N SER A 9 17.63 -1.50 -10.75
CA SER A 9 16.56 -2.09 -9.94
C SER A 9 16.44 -1.49 -8.54
N LYS A 10 17.49 -0.84 -8.03
CA LYS A 10 17.45 -0.19 -6.71
C LYS A 10 16.73 1.15 -6.71
N TRP A 11 16.86 1.94 -7.78
CA TRP A 11 16.31 3.29 -7.83
C TRP A 11 15.05 3.40 -8.70
N ALA A 12 14.91 2.56 -9.73
CA ALA A 12 13.80 2.64 -10.67
C ALA A 12 12.41 2.49 -10.02
N PRO A 13 12.20 1.60 -9.03
CA PRO A 13 10.92 1.49 -8.34
C PRO A 13 10.54 2.78 -7.59
N VAL A 14 11.51 3.49 -7.01
CA VAL A 14 11.27 4.77 -6.31
C VAL A 14 10.80 5.83 -7.31
N VAL A 15 11.52 5.97 -8.42
CA VAL A 15 11.15 6.92 -9.48
C VAL A 15 9.78 6.57 -10.10
N LEU A 16 9.50 5.29 -10.27
CA LEU A 16 8.18 4.85 -10.76
C LEU A 16 7.06 5.22 -9.77
N GLN A 17 7.31 5.10 -8.48
CA GLN A 17 6.38 5.54 -7.45
C GLN A 17 6.15 7.04 -7.51
N ASP A 18 7.21 7.84 -7.68
CA ASP A 18 7.10 9.30 -7.83
C ASP A 18 6.29 9.68 -9.09
N PHE A 19 6.55 9.02 -10.22
CA PHE A 19 5.76 9.21 -11.44
C PHE A 19 4.30 8.86 -11.23
N ASN A 20 4.03 7.76 -10.51
CA ASN A 20 2.67 7.35 -10.17
C ASN A 20 1.94 8.41 -9.33
N GLU A 21 2.61 9.02 -8.35
CA GLU A 21 2.00 10.08 -7.54
C GLU A 21 1.79 11.38 -8.34
N ILE A 22 2.74 11.77 -9.19
CA ILE A 22 2.62 12.95 -10.07
C ILE A 22 1.36 12.81 -10.95
N ASP A 23 1.14 11.64 -11.54
CA ASP A 23 0.00 11.41 -12.42
C ASP A 23 -1.31 11.26 -11.65
N ARG A 24 -1.31 10.51 -10.57
CA ARG A 24 -2.46 10.26 -9.71
C ARG A 24 -3.04 11.54 -9.10
N TYR A 25 -2.17 12.51 -8.78
CA TYR A 25 -2.58 13.81 -8.27
C TYR A 25 -2.68 14.90 -9.34
N LEU A 26 -2.58 14.55 -10.62
CA LEU A 26 -2.68 15.46 -11.76
C LEU A 26 -1.71 16.64 -11.68
N ILE A 27 -0.53 16.43 -11.07
CA ILE A 27 0.46 17.48 -10.94
C ILE A 27 0.97 17.87 -12.34
N PRO A 28 1.09 19.17 -12.66
CA PRO A 28 1.63 19.63 -13.93
C PRO A 28 3.08 19.16 -14.11
N GLN A 29 3.29 18.21 -15.00
CA GLN A 29 4.54 17.46 -15.15
C GLN A 29 5.74 18.36 -15.47
N ASN A 30 5.56 19.29 -16.40
CA ASN A 30 6.65 20.19 -16.80
C ASN A 30 7.08 21.06 -15.61
N GLN A 31 6.13 21.64 -14.89
CA GLN A 31 6.40 22.53 -13.76
C GLN A 31 7.11 21.82 -12.60
N ILE A 32 6.67 20.60 -12.25
CA ILE A 32 7.29 19.87 -11.14
C ILE A 32 8.73 19.46 -11.45
N PHE A 33 9.01 18.99 -12.67
CA PHE A 33 10.37 18.59 -13.04
C PHE A 33 11.32 19.79 -13.19
N GLU A 34 10.85 20.91 -13.71
CA GLU A 34 11.61 22.16 -13.75
C GLU A 34 11.90 22.66 -12.34
N TYR A 35 10.92 22.66 -11.45
CA TYR A 35 11.06 23.07 -10.06
C TYR A 35 12.05 22.19 -9.29
N LEU A 36 11.93 20.86 -9.43
CA LEU A 36 12.86 19.91 -8.81
C LEU A 36 14.28 20.10 -9.32
N SER A 37 14.46 20.30 -10.62
CA SER A 37 15.78 20.59 -11.21
C SER A 37 16.40 21.85 -10.65
N ALA A 38 15.62 22.93 -10.56
CA ALA A 38 16.08 24.20 -9.99
C ALA A 38 16.45 24.11 -8.50
N ILE A 39 15.64 23.40 -7.68
CA ILE A 39 15.96 23.18 -6.26
C ILE A 39 17.26 22.39 -6.12
N GLN A 40 17.47 21.34 -6.93
CA GLN A 40 18.71 20.56 -6.85
C GLN A 40 19.92 21.36 -7.27
N GLU A 41 19.79 22.27 -8.23
CA GLU A 41 20.86 23.20 -8.60
C GLU A 41 21.18 24.16 -7.43
N ILE A 42 20.17 24.71 -6.75
CA ILE A 42 20.36 25.58 -5.59
C ILE A 42 21.01 24.84 -4.42
N ASN A 43 20.54 23.63 -4.09
CA ASN A 43 21.07 22.84 -2.99
C ASN A 43 22.52 22.40 -3.18
N HIS A 44 22.98 22.32 -4.44
CA HIS A 44 24.34 21.96 -4.79
C HIS A 44 25.15 23.15 -5.30
N TRP A 45 24.61 24.38 -5.15
CA TRP A 45 25.31 25.58 -5.51
C TRP A 45 26.51 25.80 -4.57
N SER A 46 27.70 25.83 -5.14
CA SER A 46 28.95 26.08 -4.43
C SER A 46 29.65 27.26 -5.06
N LEU A 47 30.25 28.12 -4.23
CA LEU A 47 31.14 29.18 -4.68
C LEU A 47 32.45 28.62 -5.32
N ASP A 48 32.71 27.33 -5.14
CA ASP A 48 33.84 26.67 -5.77
C ASP A 48 33.47 26.27 -7.22
N PRO A 49 34.18 26.79 -8.25
CA PRO A 49 33.91 26.48 -9.63
C PRO A 49 34.21 25.00 -10.00
N ASN A 50 34.87 24.24 -9.12
CA ASN A 50 35.23 22.84 -9.32
C ASN A 50 34.16 21.89 -8.75
N THR A 51 33.03 21.77 -9.44
CA THR A 51 32.04 20.72 -9.11
C THR A 51 32.63 19.33 -9.32
N THR A 52 32.52 18.46 -8.32
CA THR A 52 33.01 17.08 -8.41
C THR A 52 32.26 16.29 -9.50
N PRO A 53 32.88 15.26 -10.12
CA PRO A 53 32.21 14.40 -11.10
C PRO A 53 30.89 13.78 -10.55
N LEU A 54 30.83 13.51 -9.26
CA LEU A 54 29.64 12.99 -8.56
C LEU A 54 28.47 13.98 -8.61
N ILE A 55 28.72 15.25 -8.27
CA ILE A 55 27.71 16.32 -8.28
C ILE A 55 27.23 16.56 -9.73
N LYS A 56 28.13 16.59 -10.70
CA LYS A 56 27.77 16.72 -12.13
C LYS A 56 26.86 15.57 -12.59
N GLY A 57 27.17 14.35 -12.21
CA GLY A 57 26.36 13.18 -12.51
C GLY A 57 24.96 13.26 -11.89
N TYR A 58 24.89 13.68 -10.64
CA TYR A 58 23.63 13.86 -9.89
C TYR A 58 22.73 14.92 -10.55
N LEU A 59 23.24 16.11 -10.83
CA LEU A 59 22.50 17.18 -11.51
C LEU A 59 22.07 16.77 -12.93
N SER A 60 22.93 16.03 -13.64
CA SER A 60 22.58 15.48 -14.96
C SER A 60 21.41 14.50 -14.90
N PHE A 61 21.31 13.69 -13.84
CA PHE A 61 20.16 12.80 -13.61
C PHE A 61 18.86 13.60 -13.47
N TRP A 62 18.85 14.61 -12.61
CA TRP A 62 17.66 15.44 -12.38
C TRP A 62 17.18 16.18 -13.63
N LYS A 63 18.13 16.69 -14.45
CA LYS A 63 17.78 17.30 -15.75
C LYS A 63 17.17 16.29 -16.75
N LYS A 64 17.51 15.01 -16.62
CA LYS A 64 17.02 13.96 -17.53
C LYS A 64 15.74 13.30 -17.05
N ILE A 65 15.32 13.47 -15.78
CA ILE A 65 14.17 12.77 -15.21
C ILE A 65 12.88 13.05 -15.97
N GLN A 66 12.70 14.29 -16.42
CA GLN A 66 11.57 14.68 -17.28
C GLN A 66 11.58 13.92 -18.62
N THR A 67 12.76 13.74 -19.20
CA THR A 67 12.91 12.97 -20.45
C THR A 67 12.60 11.49 -20.22
N TYR A 68 13.02 10.94 -19.07
CA TYR A 68 12.69 9.56 -18.70
C TYR A 68 11.19 9.40 -18.53
N TYR A 69 10.55 10.30 -17.79
CA TYR A 69 9.09 10.30 -17.63
C TYR A 69 8.40 10.29 -19.01
N LYS A 70 8.65 11.29 -19.86
CA LYS A 70 8.02 11.42 -21.18
C LYS A 70 8.18 10.17 -22.04
N LYS A 71 9.41 9.69 -22.22
CA LYS A 71 9.67 8.50 -23.05
C LYS A 71 9.06 7.23 -22.47
N PHE A 72 9.02 7.11 -21.16
CA PHE A 72 8.45 5.95 -20.49
C PHE A 72 6.93 5.91 -20.63
N THR A 73 6.26 7.03 -20.35
CA THR A 73 4.80 7.13 -20.50
C THR A 73 4.36 6.97 -21.95
N GLU A 74 5.02 7.62 -22.91
CA GLU A 74 4.77 7.44 -24.33
C GLU A 74 4.89 5.97 -24.75
N HIS A 75 5.93 5.28 -24.31
CA HIS A 75 6.14 3.88 -24.63
C HIS A 75 5.06 2.96 -24.03
N LEU A 76 4.61 3.23 -22.80
CA LEU A 76 3.53 2.48 -22.17
C LEU A 76 2.22 2.69 -22.90
N LEU A 77 1.86 3.94 -23.22
CA LEU A 77 0.64 4.29 -23.93
C LEU A 77 0.60 3.67 -25.34
N GLN A 78 1.71 3.67 -26.08
CA GLN A 78 1.82 2.99 -27.36
C GLN A 78 1.55 1.47 -27.26
N LYS A 79 1.82 0.86 -26.11
CA LYS A 79 1.51 -0.55 -25.83
C LYS A 79 0.11 -0.78 -25.27
N GLY A 80 -0.66 0.26 -25.02
CA GLY A 80 -1.98 0.15 -24.39
C GLY A 80 -1.93 -0.28 -22.93
N VAL A 81 -0.84 -0.01 -22.21
CA VAL A 81 -0.64 -0.34 -20.79
C VAL A 81 -0.15 0.88 -20.01
N GLY A 82 -0.32 0.85 -18.70
CA GLY A 82 0.15 1.93 -17.83
C GLY A 82 0.25 1.50 -16.37
N TYR A 83 1.04 2.21 -15.58
CA TYR A 83 0.92 2.16 -14.12
C TYR A 83 -0.33 2.93 -13.68
N GLN A 84 -0.77 2.70 -12.46
CA GLN A 84 -2.07 3.17 -11.97
C GLN A 84 -2.28 4.68 -12.14
N GLY A 85 -1.31 5.51 -11.76
CA GLY A 85 -1.41 6.97 -11.91
C GLY A 85 -1.53 7.43 -13.35
N LEU A 86 -0.75 6.81 -14.26
CA LEU A 86 -0.86 7.12 -15.70
C LEU A 86 -2.25 6.78 -16.23
N ILE A 87 -2.80 5.62 -15.87
CA ILE A 87 -4.15 5.22 -16.26
C ILE A 87 -5.19 6.22 -15.72
N TYR A 88 -5.02 6.68 -14.48
CA TYR A 88 -5.91 7.68 -13.89
C TYR A 88 -5.83 9.03 -14.62
N ARG A 89 -4.62 9.50 -14.96
CA ARG A 89 -4.43 10.73 -15.74
C ARG A 89 -5.08 10.62 -17.11
N GLU A 90 -4.81 9.54 -17.84
CA GLU A 90 -5.44 9.28 -19.14
C GLU A 90 -6.97 9.23 -19.05
N ALA A 91 -7.50 8.64 -17.98
CA ALA A 91 -8.95 8.61 -17.76
C ALA A 91 -9.52 10.02 -17.56
N VAL A 92 -8.82 10.90 -16.86
CA VAL A 92 -9.23 12.31 -16.70
C VAL A 92 -9.11 13.08 -18.00
N GLU A 93 -8.00 12.95 -18.72
CA GLU A 93 -7.76 13.65 -19.97
C GLU A 93 -8.75 13.24 -21.10
N ASN A 94 -9.24 12.00 -21.05
CA ASN A 94 -10.24 11.48 -22.02
C ASN A 94 -11.68 11.45 -21.46
N LEU A 95 -11.93 12.05 -20.31
CA LEU A 95 -13.23 11.95 -19.64
C LEU A 95 -14.37 12.57 -20.43
N GLU A 96 -14.13 13.70 -21.08
CA GLU A 96 -15.13 14.35 -21.93
C GLU A 96 -15.57 13.44 -23.09
N LEU A 97 -14.61 12.82 -23.76
CA LEU A 97 -14.87 11.85 -24.83
C LEU A 97 -15.65 10.63 -24.32
N TYR A 98 -15.30 10.15 -23.11
CA TYR A 98 -16.03 9.07 -22.46
C TYR A 98 -17.49 9.44 -22.22
N ILE A 99 -17.77 10.62 -21.68
CA ILE A 99 -19.12 11.12 -21.40
C ILE A 99 -19.94 11.26 -22.69
N GLN A 100 -19.33 11.80 -23.75
CA GLN A 100 -19.98 11.94 -25.06
C GLN A 100 -20.36 10.59 -25.66
N ASN A 101 -19.49 9.58 -25.54
CA ASN A 101 -19.72 8.26 -26.11
C ASN A 101 -20.65 7.36 -25.26
N HIS A 102 -20.94 7.73 -24.01
CA HIS A 102 -21.71 6.93 -23.07
C HIS A 102 -22.83 7.75 -22.41
N GLN A 103 -23.58 8.49 -23.21
CA GLN A 103 -24.65 9.38 -22.73
C GLN A 103 -25.80 8.65 -22.04
N ASP A 104 -25.99 7.37 -22.34
CA ASP A 104 -26.98 6.48 -21.75
C ASP A 104 -26.58 5.92 -20.37
N LYS A 105 -25.30 6.00 -20.01
CA LYS A 105 -24.79 5.45 -18.75
C LYS A 105 -24.97 6.42 -17.58
N SER A 106 -25.44 5.90 -16.46
CA SER A 106 -25.45 6.58 -15.17
C SER A 106 -24.51 5.86 -14.18
N HIS A 107 -23.79 6.62 -13.37
CA HIS A 107 -22.80 6.13 -12.44
C HIS A 107 -23.29 6.31 -11.00
N ILE A 108 -23.00 5.35 -10.15
CA ILE A 108 -23.31 5.43 -8.72
C ILE A 108 -22.02 5.21 -7.93
N PHE A 109 -21.61 6.21 -7.16
CA PHE A 109 -20.45 6.16 -6.28
C PHE A 109 -20.89 5.93 -4.84
N LEU A 110 -20.32 4.92 -4.17
CA LEU A 110 -20.73 4.50 -2.84
C LEU A 110 -19.53 4.38 -1.91
N GLY A 111 -19.63 4.89 -0.67
CA GLY A 111 -18.72 4.59 0.42
C GLY A 111 -17.29 5.12 0.29
N PHE A 112 -17.07 6.12 -0.55
CA PHE A 112 -15.76 6.77 -0.65
C PHE A 112 -15.48 7.64 0.58
N ASN A 113 -14.20 7.83 0.90
CA ASN A 113 -13.73 8.73 1.95
C ASN A 113 -12.62 9.64 1.41
N ALA A 114 -11.36 9.19 1.50
CA ALA A 114 -10.24 9.88 0.86
C ALA A 114 -10.23 9.58 -0.64
N LEU A 115 -10.05 10.62 -1.44
CA LEU A 115 -9.96 10.54 -2.90
C LEU A 115 -8.67 11.23 -3.35
N ASN A 116 -7.98 10.67 -4.32
CA ASN A 116 -6.92 11.38 -5.00
C ASN A 116 -7.48 12.42 -5.98
N ALA A 117 -6.62 13.24 -6.59
CA ALA A 117 -7.06 14.31 -7.46
C ALA A 117 -7.78 13.79 -8.72
N SER A 118 -7.29 12.70 -9.32
CA SER A 118 -7.91 12.11 -10.50
C SER A 118 -9.30 11.56 -10.19
N GLU A 119 -9.46 10.78 -9.11
CA GLU A 119 -10.75 10.25 -8.67
C GLU A 119 -11.73 11.38 -8.37
N SER A 120 -11.28 12.40 -7.63
CA SER A 120 -12.10 13.57 -7.31
C SER A 120 -12.55 14.33 -8.57
N THR A 121 -11.67 14.49 -9.56
CA THR A 121 -11.99 15.17 -10.82
C THR A 121 -13.02 14.37 -11.62
N ILE A 122 -12.82 13.06 -11.78
CA ILE A 122 -13.76 12.19 -12.51
C ILE A 122 -15.15 12.23 -11.89
N ILE A 123 -15.23 12.09 -10.55
CA ILE A 123 -16.52 12.07 -9.85
C ILE A 123 -17.22 13.43 -9.99
N GLN A 124 -16.50 14.53 -9.76
CA GLN A 124 -17.09 15.87 -9.86
C GLN A 124 -17.61 16.18 -11.26
N GLU A 125 -16.85 15.84 -12.30
CA GLU A 125 -17.27 16.08 -13.69
C GLU A 125 -18.54 15.29 -14.02
N LEU A 126 -18.60 14.02 -13.65
CA LEU A 126 -19.79 13.18 -13.85
C LEU A 126 -21.01 13.69 -13.06
N LEU A 127 -20.79 14.21 -11.85
CA LEU A 127 -21.86 14.83 -11.05
C LEU A 127 -22.37 16.14 -11.67
N GLN A 128 -21.48 16.97 -12.22
CA GLN A 128 -21.85 18.24 -12.87
C GLN A 128 -22.65 18.03 -14.16
N GLN A 129 -22.40 16.92 -14.84
CA GLN A 129 -23.09 16.53 -16.08
C GLN A 129 -24.38 15.72 -15.83
N ASP A 130 -24.83 15.60 -14.58
CA ASP A 130 -25.95 14.73 -14.16
C ASP A 130 -25.81 13.27 -14.61
N LYS A 131 -24.57 12.80 -14.79
CA LYS A 131 -24.23 11.42 -15.15
C LYS A 131 -23.89 10.54 -13.97
N ALA A 132 -23.88 11.09 -12.76
CA ALA A 132 -23.56 10.34 -11.55
C ALA A 132 -24.41 10.75 -10.34
N LYS A 133 -24.47 9.81 -9.38
CA LYS A 133 -24.94 10.05 -8.01
C LYS A 133 -23.87 9.57 -7.03
N ILE A 134 -23.71 10.27 -5.92
CA ILE A 134 -22.76 9.88 -4.87
C ILE A 134 -23.50 9.71 -3.54
N TYR A 135 -23.15 8.64 -2.84
CA TYR A 135 -23.67 8.31 -1.51
C TYR A 135 -22.51 8.09 -0.55
N TRP A 136 -22.56 8.76 0.59
CA TRP A 136 -21.53 8.69 1.61
C TRP A 136 -21.96 7.75 2.73
N ASP A 137 -21.06 6.86 3.14
CA ASP A 137 -21.27 6.03 4.32
C ASP A 137 -20.56 6.70 5.51
N ILE A 138 -21.27 7.63 6.13
CA ILE A 138 -20.78 8.38 7.29
C ILE A 138 -21.90 8.67 8.28
N ASP A 139 -21.55 8.73 9.56
CA ASP A 139 -22.46 9.14 10.60
C ASP A 139 -22.40 10.65 10.86
N GLN A 140 -23.54 11.25 11.19
CA GLN A 140 -23.68 12.69 11.40
C GLN A 140 -22.65 13.27 12.37
N ILE A 141 -22.35 12.56 13.46
CA ILE A 141 -21.42 13.05 14.49
C ILE A 141 -20.04 13.34 13.92
N PHE A 142 -19.59 12.58 12.92
CA PHE A 142 -18.29 12.79 12.28
C PHE A 142 -18.26 13.97 11.32
N LEU A 143 -19.44 14.38 10.84
CA LEU A 143 -19.59 15.61 10.04
C LEU A 143 -19.67 16.85 10.92
N ASP A 144 -20.42 16.77 12.01
CA ASP A 144 -20.68 17.91 12.91
C ASP A 144 -19.44 18.25 13.77
N SER A 145 -18.66 17.24 14.15
CA SER A 145 -17.49 17.43 14.99
C SER A 145 -16.19 17.54 14.17
N PRO A 146 -15.54 18.72 14.10
CA PRO A 146 -14.29 18.90 13.39
C PRO A 146 -13.11 18.17 14.04
N GLN A 147 -13.25 17.72 15.29
CA GLN A 147 -12.21 16.98 16.02
C GLN A 147 -12.11 15.52 15.60
N HIS A 148 -13.14 14.97 14.93
CA HIS A 148 -13.13 13.60 14.44
C HIS A 148 -12.52 13.50 13.03
N ASP A 149 -11.38 12.85 12.90
CA ASP A 149 -10.69 12.66 11.64
C ASP A 149 -11.48 11.79 10.65
N ALA A 150 -12.34 10.90 11.12
CA ALA A 150 -13.20 10.05 10.29
C ALA A 150 -14.03 10.84 9.26
N GLY A 151 -14.47 12.05 9.61
CA GLY A 151 -15.20 12.94 8.71
C GLY A 151 -14.35 13.93 7.93
N TYR A 152 -13.03 13.94 8.11
CA TYR A 152 -12.16 15.01 7.59
C TYR A 152 -12.30 15.20 6.07
N PHE A 153 -12.08 14.17 5.28
CA PHE A 153 -12.14 14.27 3.82
C PHE A 153 -13.55 14.58 3.32
N ILE A 154 -14.58 13.98 3.91
CA ILE A 154 -15.96 14.21 3.50
C ILE A 154 -16.38 15.65 3.78
N ARG A 155 -15.99 16.23 4.94
CA ARG A 155 -16.16 17.66 5.22
C ARG A 155 -15.44 18.57 4.21
N GLN A 156 -14.25 18.17 3.74
CA GLN A 156 -13.54 18.88 2.69
C GLN A 156 -14.30 18.82 1.35
N HIS A 157 -14.75 17.65 0.95
CA HIS A 157 -15.54 17.48 -0.27
C HIS A 157 -16.83 18.30 -0.22
N GLN A 158 -17.55 18.27 0.91
CA GLN A 158 -18.77 19.04 1.11
C GLN A 158 -18.54 20.56 0.93
N LYS A 159 -17.40 21.07 1.38
CA LYS A 159 -17.04 22.49 1.27
C LYS A 159 -16.53 22.88 -0.11
N SER A 160 -15.73 22.04 -0.75
CA SER A 160 -14.99 22.37 -1.96
C SER A 160 -15.71 22.03 -3.25
N TRP A 161 -16.56 21.00 -3.25
CA TRP A 161 -17.22 20.56 -4.47
C TRP A 161 -18.40 21.45 -4.83
N SER A 162 -18.42 21.96 -6.06
CA SER A 162 -19.50 22.84 -6.57
C SER A 162 -20.87 22.17 -6.57
N HIS A 163 -20.91 20.85 -6.76
CA HIS A 163 -22.12 20.04 -6.70
C HIS A 163 -22.92 20.25 -5.42
N PHE A 164 -22.26 20.32 -4.27
CA PHE A 164 -22.93 20.46 -2.95
C PHE A 164 -23.45 21.87 -2.66
N LYS A 165 -23.15 22.87 -3.51
CA LYS A 165 -23.76 24.20 -3.40
C LYS A 165 -25.25 24.20 -3.82
N SER A 166 -25.62 23.31 -4.73
CA SER A 166 -26.99 23.20 -5.27
C SER A 166 -27.71 21.92 -4.83
N HIS A 167 -26.97 20.90 -4.40
CA HIS A 167 -27.52 19.62 -3.97
C HIS A 167 -27.20 19.39 -2.49
N PRO A 168 -28.20 19.19 -1.62
CA PRO A 168 -27.97 18.97 -0.22
C PRO A 168 -27.19 17.67 0.00
N PHE A 169 -26.29 17.69 0.98
CA PHE A 169 -25.56 16.51 1.39
C PHE A 169 -26.50 15.56 2.15
N ASN A 170 -26.82 14.43 1.56
CA ASN A 170 -27.71 13.45 2.16
C ASN A 170 -26.90 12.52 3.07
N LEU A 171 -27.29 12.50 4.34
CA LEU A 171 -26.70 11.64 5.35
C LEU A 171 -27.25 10.22 5.27
N VAL A 172 -26.36 9.29 5.48
CA VAL A 172 -26.70 7.87 5.43
C VAL A 172 -27.06 7.32 6.81
N SER A 173 -26.46 7.80 7.90
CA SER A 173 -26.70 7.25 9.23
C SER A 173 -26.58 8.27 10.39
N ASN A 174 -27.25 7.93 11.49
CA ASN A 174 -27.12 8.59 12.79
C ASN A 174 -27.17 7.55 13.89
N TYR A 175 -26.29 6.55 13.82
CA TYR A 175 -26.26 5.41 14.74
C TYR A 175 -25.15 5.48 15.76
N TYR A 176 -24.12 6.27 15.51
CA TYR A 176 -22.94 6.31 16.37
C TYR A 176 -23.25 6.83 17.78
N THR A 177 -24.23 7.72 17.93
CA THR A 177 -24.66 8.27 19.21
C THR A 177 -25.58 7.33 20.02
N LYS A 178 -26.05 6.23 19.42
CA LYS A 178 -26.87 5.25 20.13
C LYS A 178 -26.08 4.58 21.25
N PRO A 179 -26.75 4.18 22.37
CA PRO A 179 -26.10 3.46 23.46
C PRO A 179 -25.36 2.21 22.96
N LYS A 180 -24.16 1.99 23.49
CA LYS A 180 -23.29 0.85 23.19
C LYS A 180 -22.82 0.20 24.49
N ASN A 181 -22.68 -1.12 24.47
CA ASN A 181 -22.01 -1.83 25.54
C ASN A 181 -20.51 -1.88 25.25
N ILE A 182 -19.72 -1.14 26.02
CA ILE A 182 -18.27 -1.07 25.87
C ILE A 182 -17.61 -1.63 27.11
N SER A 183 -16.75 -2.64 26.94
CA SER A 183 -15.92 -3.20 28.00
C SER A 183 -14.46 -2.93 27.70
N VAL A 184 -13.76 -2.34 28.66
CA VAL A 184 -12.31 -2.10 28.57
C VAL A 184 -11.62 -3.03 29.55
N ILE A 185 -10.72 -3.87 29.02
CA ILE A 185 -10.07 -4.93 29.81
C ILE A 185 -8.56 -4.74 29.74
N GLY A 186 -7.95 -4.52 30.93
CA GLY A 186 -6.51 -4.45 31.08
C GLY A 186 -5.92 -5.85 31.25
N THR A 187 -4.92 -6.18 30.45
CA THR A 187 -4.18 -7.44 30.54
C THR A 187 -2.68 -7.19 30.63
N PRO A 188 -1.92 -8.00 31.36
CA PRO A 188 -0.47 -7.88 31.38
C PRO A 188 0.12 -8.38 30.05
N LYS A 189 0.91 -7.54 29.39
CA LYS A 189 1.65 -7.86 28.15
C LYS A 189 0.74 -8.32 26.98
N ASN A 190 1.29 -8.33 25.78
CA ASN A 190 0.62 -8.73 24.54
C ASN A 190 0.07 -10.18 24.58
N ILE A 191 0.83 -11.10 25.20
CA ILE A 191 0.40 -12.51 25.33
C ILE A 191 -0.84 -12.64 26.23
N GLY A 192 -0.96 -11.81 27.26
CA GLY A 192 -2.18 -11.74 28.07
C GLY A 192 -3.42 -11.35 27.26
N GLN A 193 -3.27 -10.32 26.38
CA GLN A 193 -4.32 -9.92 25.45
C GLN A 193 -4.74 -11.07 24.54
N VAL A 194 -3.77 -11.72 23.92
CA VAL A 194 -3.98 -12.83 22.99
C VAL A 194 -4.75 -13.98 23.66
N LYS A 195 -4.33 -14.40 24.85
CA LYS A 195 -4.99 -15.49 25.61
C LYS A 195 -6.42 -15.10 26.04
N TYR A 196 -6.59 -13.86 26.49
CA TYR A 196 -7.91 -13.35 26.84
C TYR A 196 -8.86 -13.37 25.65
N VAL A 197 -8.40 -12.91 24.47
CA VAL A 197 -9.17 -12.94 23.24
C VAL A 197 -9.56 -14.37 22.85
N GLY A 198 -8.62 -15.33 22.94
CA GLY A 198 -8.92 -16.74 22.69
C GLY A 198 -10.05 -17.27 23.60
N ALA A 199 -9.99 -16.96 24.89
CA ALA A 199 -11.05 -17.35 25.83
C ALA A 199 -12.41 -16.67 25.52
N LEU A 200 -12.38 -15.39 25.17
CA LEU A 200 -13.59 -14.64 24.76
C LEU A 200 -14.21 -15.21 23.49
N LEU A 201 -13.40 -15.56 22.49
CA LEU A 201 -13.88 -16.20 21.26
C LEU A 201 -14.50 -17.55 21.52
N GLN A 202 -13.94 -18.35 22.45
CA GLN A 202 -14.53 -19.62 22.89
C GLN A 202 -15.90 -19.40 23.54
N GLN A 203 -16.04 -18.40 24.39
CA GLN A 203 -17.29 -18.04 24.98
C GLN A 203 -18.33 -17.62 23.92
N LEU A 204 -17.97 -16.73 23.01
CA LEU A 204 -18.84 -16.28 21.92
C LEU A 204 -19.27 -17.42 20.99
N TYR A 205 -18.36 -18.39 20.77
CA TYR A 205 -18.71 -19.62 20.04
C TYR A 205 -19.79 -20.42 20.75
N THR A 206 -19.64 -20.69 22.04
CA THR A 206 -20.63 -21.43 22.83
C THR A 206 -21.98 -20.71 22.92
N GLU A 207 -21.96 -19.37 22.90
CA GLU A 207 -23.16 -18.53 22.89
C GLU A 207 -23.75 -18.34 21.47
N ASN A 208 -23.18 -18.93 20.44
CA ASN A 208 -23.59 -18.79 19.04
C ASN A 208 -23.59 -17.33 18.53
N LYS A 209 -22.63 -16.53 18.96
CA LYS A 209 -22.52 -15.08 18.65
C LYS A 209 -21.38 -14.71 17.69
N LEU A 210 -20.67 -15.68 17.12
CA LEU A 210 -19.52 -15.40 16.25
C LEU A 210 -19.89 -14.82 14.89
N GLN A 211 -21.07 -15.05 14.36
CA GLN A 211 -21.44 -14.68 12.98
C GLN A 211 -21.21 -13.20 12.63
N ASN A 212 -21.33 -12.31 13.62
CA ASN A 212 -21.15 -10.87 13.44
C ASN A 212 -20.00 -10.34 14.31
N THR A 213 -18.98 -11.16 14.53
CA THR A 213 -17.82 -10.79 15.36
C THR A 213 -16.63 -10.43 14.47
N ALA A 214 -16.06 -9.25 14.67
CA ALA A 214 -14.80 -8.83 14.07
C ALA A 214 -13.74 -8.66 15.16
N LEU A 215 -12.56 -9.25 14.93
CA LEU A 215 -11.38 -9.05 15.78
C LEU A 215 -10.45 -8.06 15.08
N VAL A 216 -10.30 -6.88 15.65
CA VAL A 216 -9.43 -5.82 15.12
C VAL A 216 -8.14 -5.77 15.91
N LEU A 217 -7.00 -5.91 15.23
CA LEU A 217 -5.67 -5.85 15.80
C LEU A 217 -5.10 -4.43 15.69
N GLY A 218 -4.98 -3.74 16.82
CA GLY A 218 -4.26 -2.43 16.87
C GLY A 218 -2.74 -2.57 16.70
N ASN A 219 -2.21 -3.78 16.91
CA ASN A 219 -0.82 -4.14 16.63
C ASN A 219 -0.79 -5.38 15.74
N GLU A 220 -0.43 -5.20 14.47
CA GLU A 220 -0.40 -6.27 13.46
C GLU A 220 0.56 -7.42 13.80
N ALA A 221 1.61 -7.15 14.60
CA ALA A 221 2.53 -8.20 15.06
C ALA A 221 1.85 -9.27 15.92
N LEU A 222 0.64 -9.02 16.42
CA LEU A 222 -0.14 -10.00 17.17
C LEU A 222 -0.90 -11.00 16.29
N LEU A 223 -0.88 -10.87 14.96
CA LEU A 223 -1.59 -11.78 14.07
C LEU A 223 -1.23 -13.25 14.32
N ILE A 224 0.06 -13.60 14.26
CA ILE A 224 0.51 -14.98 14.48
C ILE A 224 0.18 -15.49 15.88
N PRO A 225 0.47 -14.76 16.99
CA PRO A 225 0.02 -15.15 18.32
C PRO A 225 -1.50 -15.39 18.42
N ILE A 226 -2.31 -14.53 17.81
CA ILE A 226 -3.78 -14.67 17.82
C ILE A 226 -4.19 -15.94 17.08
N LEU A 227 -3.68 -16.20 15.88
CA LEU A 227 -4.01 -17.41 15.11
C LEU A 227 -3.72 -18.70 15.89
N ASN A 228 -2.63 -18.70 16.68
CA ASN A 228 -2.30 -19.82 17.56
C ASN A 228 -3.16 -19.91 18.84
N SER A 229 -3.99 -18.91 19.12
CA SER A 229 -4.83 -18.84 20.32
C SER A 229 -6.32 -18.96 19.99
N ILE A 230 -6.67 -19.02 18.71
CA ILE A 230 -8.04 -19.27 18.28
C ILE A 230 -8.40 -20.72 18.66
N PRO A 231 -9.57 -20.92 19.32
CA PRO A 231 -10.02 -22.26 19.66
C PRO A 231 -10.22 -23.13 18.41
N SER A 232 -9.83 -24.40 18.50
CA SER A 232 -9.99 -25.38 17.39
C SER A 232 -11.45 -25.64 16.99
N SER A 233 -12.41 -25.23 17.84
CA SER A 233 -13.84 -25.28 17.51
C SER A 233 -14.28 -24.25 16.47
N ILE A 234 -13.43 -23.25 16.17
CA ILE A 234 -13.68 -22.22 15.15
C ILE A 234 -12.91 -22.62 13.91
N GLU A 235 -13.65 -23.19 12.94
CA GLU A 235 -13.06 -23.73 11.71
C GLU A 235 -12.82 -22.67 10.63
N ASP A 236 -13.72 -21.67 10.53
CA ASP A 236 -13.69 -20.66 9.50
C ASP A 236 -13.26 -19.28 10.02
N ILE A 237 -12.17 -18.74 9.48
CA ILE A 237 -11.67 -17.41 9.77
C ILE A 237 -11.39 -16.66 8.47
N ASN A 238 -11.82 -15.40 8.39
CA ASN A 238 -11.44 -14.50 7.32
C ASN A 238 -10.39 -13.52 7.81
N ILE A 239 -9.20 -13.54 7.17
CA ILE A 239 -8.07 -12.66 7.50
C ILE A 239 -7.93 -11.64 6.39
N THR A 240 -8.14 -10.35 6.73
CA THR A 240 -8.04 -9.24 5.77
C THR A 240 -6.69 -8.52 5.79
N MET A 241 -5.82 -8.85 6.74
CA MET A 241 -4.48 -8.26 6.83
C MET A 241 -3.43 -9.13 6.15
N GLY A 242 -2.39 -8.46 5.59
CA GLY A 242 -1.24 -9.14 5.02
C GLY A 242 -0.23 -9.59 6.08
N LEU A 243 0.46 -10.69 5.80
CA LEU A 243 1.63 -11.12 6.58
C LEU A 243 2.89 -10.84 5.76
N PRO A 244 3.83 -10.02 6.24
CA PRO A 244 5.10 -9.78 5.55
C PRO A 244 5.87 -11.09 5.36
N LEU A 245 6.27 -11.40 4.12
CA LEU A 245 7.01 -12.62 3.80
C LEU A 245 8.28 -12.81 4.65
N LYS A 246 8.95 -11.72 5.01
CA LYS A 246 10.13 -11.77 5.90
C LYS A 246 9.87 -12.35 7.30
N GLN A 247 8.60 -12.48 7.70
CA GLN A 247 8.22 -13.11 8.98
C GLN A 247 7.98 -14.63 8.83
N ILE A 248 8.03 -15.14 7.63
CA ILE A 248 7.83 -16.55 7.33
C ILE A 248 9.21 -17.23 7.30
N PRO A 249 9.41 -18.36 8.02
CA PRO A 249 10.69 -19.08 8.02
C PRO A 249 11.22 -19.41 6.64
N PHE A 250 10.33 -19.64 5.66
CA PHE A 250 10.71 -19.89 4.27
C PHE A 250 11.46 -18.72 3.61
N SER A 251 11.17 -17.48 4.02
CA SER A 251 11.91 -16.30 3.52
C SER A 251 13.39 -16.37 3.93
N ALA A 252 13.67 -16.75 5.18
CA ALA A 252 15.05 -16.92 5.64
C ALA A 252 15.80 -18.00 4.85
N PHE A 253 15.10 -19.09 4.48
CA PHE A 253 15.68 -20.12 3.61
C PHE A 253 16.04 -19.57 2.23
N ILE A 254 15.14 -18.81 1.61
CA ILE A 254 15.38 -18.19 0.29
C ILE A 254 16.56 -17.22 0.35
N ASP A 255 16.64 -16.39 1.40
CA ASP A 255 17.75 -15.46 1.58
C ASP A 255 19.09 -16.21 1.71
N GLN A 256 19.14 -17.29 2.51
CA GLN A 256 20.32 -18.15 2.64
C GLN A 256 20.69 -18.84 1.33
N TRP A 257 19.68 -19.29 0.57
CA TRP A 257 19.89 -19.91 -0.73
C TRP A 257 20.50 -18.91 -1.73
N PHE A 258 19.99 -17.68 -1.79
CA PHE A 258 20.57 -16.65 -2.64
C PHE A 258 21.97 -16.23 -2.18
N GLN A 259 22.20 -16.16 -0.89
CA GLN A 259 23.54 -15.87 -0.34
C GLN A 259 24.55 -16.93 -0.77
N LEU A 260 24.18 -18.20 -0.72
CA LEU A 260 25.03 -19.33 -1.16
C LEU A 260 25.47 -19.20 -2.63
N HIS A 261 24.61 -18.62 -3.49
CA HIS A 261 24.86 -18.49 -4.94
C HIS A 261 25.26 -17.07 -5.37
N LYS A 262 25.58 -16.20 -4.41
CA LYS A 262 25.91 -14.79 -4.71
C LYS A 262 27.21 -14.63 -5.49
N ASP A 263 28.21 -15.43 -5.16
CA ASP A 263 29.52 -15.40 -5.81
C ASP A 263 29.58 -16.46 -6.92
N PRO A 264 30.08 -16.12 -8.12
CA PRO A 264 30.23 -17.05 -9.22
C PRO A 264 31.40 -18.05 -9.03
N SER A 265 31.92 -18.17 -7.83
CA SER A 265 32.99 -19.10 -7.49
C SER A 265 32.50 -20.57 -7.60
N PRO A 266 33.33 -21.51 -8.06
CA PRO A 266 33.03 -22.93 -8.04
C PRO A 266 33.03 -23.52 -6.61
N LEU A 267 33.48 -22.75 -5.62
CA LEU A 267 33.55 -23.16 -4.22
C LEU A 267 32.58 -22.34 -3.38
N TYR A 268 31.82 -23.02 -2.52
CA TYR A 268 30.91 -22.37 -1.58
C TYR A 268 31.62 -22.06 -0.27
N TYR A 269 31.25 -20.92 0.34
CA TYR A 269 31.72 -20.58 1.67
C TYR A 269 31.01 -21.51 2.71
N TYR A 270 31.78 -22.14 3.57
CA TYR A 270 31.27 -23.19 4.46
C TYR A 270 30.14 -22.73 5.38
N GLN A 271 30.14 -21.47 5.85
CA GLN A 271 29.08 -20.95 6.69
C GLN A 271 27.74 -20.81 5.94
N ASP A 272 27.78 -20.46 4.66
CA ASP A 272 26.57 -20.38 3.84
C ASP A 272 25.97 -21.78 3.59
N VAL A 273 26.83 -22.78 3.38
CA VAL A 273 26.41 -24.20 3.27
C VAL A 273 25.78 -24.68 4.59
N ILE A 274 26.43 -24.43 5.72
CA ILE A 274 25.88 -24.79 7.05
C ILE A 274 24.55 -24.08 7.28
N GLY A 275 24.42 -22.79 6.92
CA GLY A 275 23.19 -22.03 7.03
C GLY A 275 22.02 -22.69 6.29
N VAL A 276 22.23 -23.13 5.06
CA VAL A 276 21.22 -23.83 4.26
C VAL A 276 20.91 -25.22 4.85
N LEU A 277 21.92 -26.02 5.19
CA LEU A 277 21.74 -27.41 5.68
C LEU A 277 21.06 -27.46 7.05
N SER A 278 21.32 -26.48 7.92
CA SER A 278 20.71 -26.38 9.26
C SER A 278 19.27 -25.87 9.24
N HIS A 279 18.82 -25.34 8.10
CA HIS A 279 17.48 -24.78 8.00
C HIS A 279 16.39 -25.83 8.19
N GLN A 280 15.33 -25.50 8.94
CA GLN A 280 14.24 -26.43 9.32
C GLN A 280 13.55 -27.14 8.14
N PHE A 281 13.58 -26.58 6.93
CA PHE A 281 12.99 -27.19 5.73
C PHE A 281 13.99 -28.08 4.98
N VAL A 282 15.27 -27.94 5.20
CA VAL A 282 16.32 -28.67 4.49
C VAL A 282 16.83 -29.82 5.33
N ARG A 283 17.08 -29.59 6.62
CA ARG A 283 17.63 -30.58 7.54
C ARG A 283 16.87 -31.93 7.53
N PRO A 284 15.51 -31.95 7.53
CA PRO A 284 14.78 -33.23 7.48
C PRO A 284 15.03 -34.06 6.22
N LEU A 285 15.45 -33.43 5.11
CA LEU A 285 15.76 -34.16 3.85
C LEU A 285 17.03 -34.99 3.96
N PHE A 286 17.89 -34.69 4.93
CA PHE A 286 19.18 -35.36 5.18
C PHE A 286 19.16 -36.20 6.46
N GLN A 287 18.01 -36.32 7.11
CA GLN A 287 17.82 -37.18 8.30
C GLN A 287 17.24 -38.51 7.87
N THR A 288 17.90 -39.59 8.32
CA THR A 288 17.40 -40.96 8.29
C THR A 288 17.16 -41.45 9.71
N GLU A 289 16.53 -42.61 9.92
CA GLU A 289 16.25 -43.15 11.25
C GLU A 289 17.55 -43.36 12.06
N ASP A 290 18.68 -43.61 11.39
CA ASP A 290 19.97 -43.94 12.03
C ASP A 290 21.00 -42.79 11.95
N GLN A 291 20.87 -41.83 11.09
CA GLN A 291 21.89 -40.80 10.83
C GLN A 291 21.31 -39.45 10.44
N ASP A 292 21.91 -38.38 10.95
CA ASP A 292 21.73 -36.99 10.50
C ASP A 292 22.92 -36.61 9.60
N ALA A 293 22.78 -36.82 8.29
CA ALA A 293 23.86 -36.53 7.35
C ALA A 293 24.18 -35.03 7.28
N ALA A 294 23.22 -34.14 7.57
CA ALA A 294 23.48 -32.71 7.66
C ALA A 294 24.45 -32.41 8.83
N GLN A 295 24.31 -33.08 9.96
CA GLN A 295 25.21 -32.92 11.11
C GLN A 295 26.63 -33.44 10.84
N LEU A 296 26.77 -34.42 9.96
CA LEU A 296 28.11 -34.95 9.58
C LEU A 296 28.87 -33.99 8.64
N ILE A 297 28.16 -33.11 7.91
CA ILE A 297 28.76 -32.13 7.01
C ILE A 297 29.04 -30.82 7.72
N MET A 298 28.32 -30.49 8.80
CA MET A 298 28.51 -29.31 9.65
C MET A 298 29.72 -29.48 10.57
#